data_c795eb2ebdd8d901f78f19421b87126f
#
_entry.id   c795eb2ebdd8d901f78f19421b87126f
#
_cell.length_a   1.000
_cell.length_b   1.000
_cell.length_c   1.000
_cell.angle_alpha   90.00
_cell.angle_beta   90.00
_cell.angle_gamma   90.00
#
_symmetry.space_group_name_H-M   'P 1'
#
loop_
_entity.id
_entity.type
_entity.pdbx_description
1 polymer ?
#
loop_
_entity_poly.entity_id
_entity_poly.type
_entity_poly.pdbx_seq_one_letter_code
_entity_poly.pdbx_strand_id
1 'polypeptide(L)'
;MNLATFWFILIAILWSGYFVLEGFDFGVGILLPFLGKDDGERRTMINTIGPVWDGNEVWLLTAGGATFAAFPAWYATLFSGFYLPLLIILAALIIRGVCFEFRSKVESPRWRANWDRALFLGSVLPALLWGVAFANIVRGVPINAAHVYTGNLLTLLNWYGLLGGLVTLALFTLHGAIFTALRTTGELSQRARRTAVRVALAAVPLAAVFLAVTQYSHGRPATDVTAAAAAVALIGATVAAIRGREGWAFTGTALTLVLAVATLFGNLWPNVMPSSTSAAFSLTVANASAAHYTLVVMSWVALVFTPVVLAYQGWTYWVFRKRLSGPAPEAPVAGPDVVEPVGGRP
;
A
#
# COMPACT_ATOMS: atom_id res chain seq x y z
N MET A 1 -16.03 5.85 25.64
CA MET A 1 -15.92 5.09 24.39
C MET A 1 -16.15 3.63 24.72
N ASN A 2 -17.07 2.93 24.04
CA ASN A 2 -17.28 1.50 24.26
C ASN A 2 -16.21 0.68 23.49
N LEU A 3 -16.03 -0.61 23.85
CA LEU A 3 -15.00 -1.46 23.25
C LEU A 3 -15.20 -1.69 21.75
N ALA A 4 -16.44 -1.74 21.26
CA ALA A 4 -16.69 -1.88 19.82
C ALA A 4 -16.19 -0.65 19.04
N THR A 5 -16.44 0.57 19.54
CA THR A 5 -15.87 1.80 18.96
C THR A 5 -14.35 1.81 19.02
N PHE A 6 -13.76 1.36 20.13
CA PHE A 6 -12.31 1.25 20.25
C PHE A 6 -11.74 0.33 19.18
N TRP A 7 -12.32 -0.85 18.96
CA TRP A 7 -11.87 -1.79 17.95
C TRP A 7 -12.10 -1.29 16.51
N PHE A 8 -13.18 -0.53 16.26
CA PHE A 8 -13.38 0.12 14.96
C PHE A 8 -12.24 1.10 14.63
N ILE A 9 -11.85 1.93 15.62
CA ILE A 9 -10.72 2.87 15.47
C ILE A 9 -9.40 2.11 15.30
N LEU A 10 -9.18 1.05 16.09
CA LEU A 10 -7.96 0.25 15.99
C LEU A 10 -7.83 -0.42 14.61
N ILE A 11 -8.93 -0.92 14.05
CA ILE A 11 -8.95 -1.47 12.69
C ILE A 11 -8.61 -0.39 11.65
N ALA A 12 -9.11 0.84 11.81
CA ALA A 12 -8.72 1.96 10.95
C ALA A 12 -7.21 2.27 11.04
N ILE A 13 -6.63 2.19 12.25
CA ILE A 13 -5.17 2.34 12.46
C ILE A 13 -4.40 1.20 11.77
N LEU A 14 -4.87 -0.04 11.87
CA LEU A 14 -4.24 -1.19 11.23
C LEU A 14 -4.25 -1.05 9.69
N TRP A 15 -5.37 -0.64 9.10
CA TRP A 15 -5.45 -0.35 7.65
C TRP A 15 -4.57 0.84 7.25
N SER A 16 -4.48 1.88 8.09
CA SER A 16 -3.56 3.00 7.88
C SER A 16 -2.11 2.52 7.84
N GLY A 17 -1.73 1.68 8.81
CA GLY A 17 -0.41 1.07 8.85
C GLY A 17 -0.12 0.23 7.61
N TYR A 18 -1.05 -0.62 7.20
CA TYR A 18 -0.92 -1.42 5.98
C TYR A 18 -0.70 -0.54 4.73
N PHE A 19 -1.51 0.49 4.53
CA PHE A 19 -1.38 1.36 3.35
C PHE A 19 -0.12 2.23 3.36
N VAL A 20 0.38 2.60 4.53
CA VAL A 20 1.65 3.32 4.64
C VAL A 20 2.84 2.38 4.35
N LEU A 21 2.83 1.19 4.92
CA LEU A 21 3.98 0.28 4.85
C LEU A 21 3.99 -0.50 3.52
N GLU A 22 2.89 -1.17 3.20
CA GLU A 22 2.78 -1.94 1.97
C GLU A 22 2.59 -1.04 0.73
N GLY A 23 2.05 0.15 0.90
CA GLY A 23 1.86 1.11 -0.19
C GLY A 23 3.15 1.51 -0.89
N PHE A 24 4.26 1.72 -0.16
CA PHE A 24 5.53 1.99 -0.83
C PHE A 24 6.12 0.74 -1.46
N ASP A 25 5.89 -0.45 -0.91
CA ASP A 25 6.33 -1.71 -1.48
C ASP A 25 5.64 -1.98 -2.82
N PHE A 26 4.31 -1.76 -2.91
CA PHE A 26 3.60 -1.77 -4.19
C PHE A 26 4.18 -0.75 -5.17
N GLY A 27 4.41 0.47 -4.70
CA GLY A 27 4.95 1.53 -5.54
C GLY A 27 6.34 1.19 -6.11
N VAL A 28 7.23 0.56 -5.34
CA VAL A 28 8.52 0.06 -5.82
C VAL A 28 8.34 -1.02 -6.88
N GLY A 29 7.44 -1.99 -6.66
CA GLY A 29 7.13 -3.03 -7.63
C GLY A 29 6.55 -2.49 -8.93
N ILE A 30 5.63 -1.51 -8.86
CA ILE A 30 5.06 -0.82 -10.02
C ILE A 30 6.14 -0.08 -10.81
N LEU A 31 7.09 0.55 -10.13
CA LEU A 31 8.12 1.36 -10.76
C LEU A 31 9.32 0.57 -11.28
N LEU A 32 9.45 -0.69 -10.89
CA LEU A 32 10.60 -1.53 -11.23
C LEU A 32 10.94 -1.53 -12.72
N PRO A 33 10.00 -1.80 -13.65
CA PRO A 33 10.31 -1.83 -15.08
C PRO A 33 10.61 -0.46 -15.69
N PHE A 34 10.22 0.63 -15.03
CA PHE A 34 10.36 1.99 -15.55
C PHE A 34 11.60 2.71 -15.00
N LEU A 35 11.99 2.43 -13.76
CA LEU A 35 13.13 3.06 -13.11
C LEU A 35 14.42 2.24 -13.27
N GLY A 36 14.34 0.92 -13.15
CA GLY A 36 15.48 0.03 -13.24
C GLY A 36 15.89 -0.20 -14.70
N LYS A 37 16.98 0.46 -15.14
CA LYS A 37 17.48 0.39 -16.52
C LYS A 37 18.15 -0.94 -16.82
N ASP A 38 18.84 -1.50 -15.85
CA ASP A 38 19.56 -2.77 -15.92
C ASP A 38 19.22 -3.68 -14.75
N ASP A 39 19.76 -4.89 -14.74
CA ASP A 39 19.51 -5.89 -13.71
C ASP A 39 20.03 -5.44 -12.33
N GLY A 40 21.15 -4.75 -12.29
CA GLY A 40 21.76 -4.24 -11.05
C GLY A 40 20.88 -3.18 -10.38
N GLU A 41 20.35 -2.23 -11.15
CA GLU A 41 19.43 -1.22 -10.63
C GLU A 41 18.11 -1.85 -10.17
N ARG A 42 17.54 -2.81 -10.94
CA ARG A 42 16.34 -3.54 -10.52
C ARG A 42 16.57 -4.30 -9.22
N ARG A 43 17.70 -4.99 -9.11
CA ARG A 43 18.09 -5.67 -7.87
C ARG A 43 18.24 -4.69 -6.71
N THR A 44 18.85 -3.52 -6.96
CA THR A 44 18.95 -2.46 -5.93
C THR A 44 17.57 -1.99 -5.48
N MET A 45 16.63 -1.77 -6.40
CA MET A 45 15.25 -1.40 -6.05
C MET A 45 14.57 -2.48 -5.21
N ILE A 46 14.64 -3.74 -5.62
CA ILE A 46 14.08 -4.88 -4.86
C ILE A 46 14.71 -4.96 -3.46
N ASN A 47 16.01 -4.76 -3.34
CA ASN A 47 16.71 -4.78 -2.06
C ASN A 47 16.32 -3.61 -1.12
N THR A 48 15.68 -2.53 -1.63
CA THR A 48 15.16 -1.48 -0.74
C THR A 48 13.99 -1.95 0.11
N ILE A 49 13.19 -2.88 -0.40
CA ILE A 49 12.00 -3.45 0.26
C ILE A 49 12.25 -4.86 0.78
N GLY A 50 13.22 -5.59 0.24
CA GLY A 50 13.53 -6.97 0.58
C GLY A 50 13.57 -7.30 2.09
N PRO A 51 14.19 -6.47 2.93
CA PRO A 51 14.25 -6.73 4.38
C PRO A 51 12.95 -6.46 5.15
N VAL A 52 11.93 -5.84 4.54
CA VAL A 52 10.77 -5.30 5.27
C VAL A 52 9.40 -5.72 4.68
N TRP A 53 9.34 -6.13 3.40
CA TRP A 53 8.07 -6.41 2.71
C TRP A 53 7.20 -7.45 3.43
N ASP A 54 7.79 -8.52 3.95
CA ASP A 54 7.07 -9.58 4.66
C ASP A 54 6.42 -9.04 5.94
N GLY A 55 7.18 -8.27 6.74
CA GLY A 55 6.65 -7.60 7.93
C GLY A 55 5.58 -6.55 7.61
N ASN A 56 5.63 -5.91 6.44
CA ASN A 56 4.62 -4.95 6.00
C ASN A 56 3.33 -5.65 5.58
N GLU A 57 3.44 -6.78 4.87
CA GLU A 57 2.29 -7.57 4.42
C GLU A 57 1.49 -8.17 5.59
N VAL A 58 2.15 -8.48 6.71
CA VAL A 58 1.49 -8.98 7.95
C VAL A 58 0.45 -7.99 8.50
N TRP A 59 0.57 -6.69 8.24
CA TRP A 59 -0.45 -5.72 8.65
C TRP A 59 -1.81 -5.99 8.02
N LEU A 60 -1.85 -6.53 6.79
CA LEU A 60 -3.09 -6.97 6.15
C LEU A 60 -3.75 -8.13 6.92
N LEU A 61 -2.95 -9.14 7.29
CA LEU A 61 -3.44 -10.27 8.06
C LEU A 61 -3.94 -9.83 9.43
N THR A 62 -3.24 -8.90 10.07
CA THR A 62 -3.64 -8.34 11.36
C THR A 62 -4.92 -7.52 11.24
N ALA A 63 -5.06 -6.67 10.21
CA ALA A 63 -6.28 -5.89 9.99
C ALA A 63 -7.49 -6.79 9.68
N GLY A 64 -7.31 -7.79 8.79
CA GLY A 64 -8.34 -8.78 8.47
C GLY A 64 -8.72 -9.64 9.66
N GLY A 65 -7.74 -10.15 10.42
CA GLY A 65 -7.96 -10.95 11.63
C GLY A 65 -8.65 -10.16 12.75
N ALA A 66 -8.26 -8.90 12.95
CA ALA A 66 -8.93 -8.00 13.89
C ALA A 66 -10.39 -7.71 13.47
N THR A 67 -10.63 -7.52 12.17
CA THR A 67 -11.99 -7.34 11.64
C THR A 67 -12.82 -8.61 11.85
N PHE A 68 -12.27 -9.79 11.57
CA PHE A 68 -12.92 -11.08 11.81
C PHE A 68 -13.32 -11.26 13.27
N ALA A 69 -12.42 -11.02 14.19
CA ALA A 69 -12.63 -11.29 15.60
C ALA A 69 -13.49 -10.21 16.30
N ALA A 70 -13.33 -8.92 15.94
CA ALA A 70 -14.09 -7.84 16.54
C ALA A 70 -15.45 -7.59 15.89
N PHE A 71 -15.57 -7.82 14.58
CA PHE A 71 -16.79 -7.58 13.78
C PHE A 71 -17.10 -8.75 12.84
N PRO A 72 -17.46 -9.94 13.36
CA PRO A 72 -17.64 -11.13 12.56
C PRO A 72 -18.70 -10.99 11.46
N ALA A 73 -19.79 -10.25 11.70
CA ALA A 73 -20.80 -9.99 10.68
C ALA A 73 -20.28 -9.11 9.55
N TRP A 74 -19.48 -8.07 9.87
CA TRP A 74 -18.81 -7.26 8.84
C TRP A 74 -17.84 -8.10 8.00
N TYR A 75 -17.00 -8.89 8.66
CA TYR A 75 -16.06 -9.78 7.98
C TYR A 75 -16.79 -10.75 7.03
N ALA A 76 -17.86 -11.42 7.52
CA ALA A 76 -18.60 -12.40 6.72
C ALA A 76 -19.21 -11.75 5.46
N THR A 77 -19.87 -10.60 5.58
CA THR A 77 -20.50 -9.89 4.46
C THR A 77 -19.46 -9.35 3.49
N LEU A 78 -18.36 -8.77 4.01
CA LEU A 78 -17.29 -8.23 3.18
C LEU A 78 -16.59 -9.35 2.39
N PHE A 79 -16.14 -10.40 3.04
CA PHE A 79 -15.36 -11.45 2.37
C PHE A 79 -16.20 -12.30 1.42
N SER A 80 -17.48 -12.51 1.71
CA SER A 80 -18.37 -13.17 0.76
C SER A 80 -18.72 -12.28 -0.43
N GLY A 81 -19.00 -11.00 -0.19
CA GLY A 81 -19.41 -10.04 -1.24
C GLY A 81 -18.26 -9.59 -2.14
N PHE A 82 -17.08 -9.44 -1.57
CA PHE A 82 -15.87 -9.03 -2.30
C PHE A 82 -14.95 -10.21 -2.61
N TYR A 83 -15.50 -11.43 -2.63
CA TYR A 83 -14.73 -12.67 -2.80
C TYR A 83 -13.77 -12.62 -3.99
N LEU A 84 -14.26 -12.23 -5.20
CA LEU A 84 -13.42 -12.21 -6.40
C LEU A 84 -12.29 -11.17 -6.33
N PRO A 85 -12.53 -9.88 -6.02
CA PRO A 85 -11.45 -8.92 -5.88
C PRO A 85 -10.46 -9.32 -4.77
N LEU A 86 -10.93 -9.83 -3.63
CA LEU A 86 -10.04 -10.29 -2.55
C LEU A 86 -9.22 -11.51 -2.97
N LEU A 87 -9.79 -12.45 -3.74
CA LEU A 87 -9.05 -13.58 -4.31
C LEU A 87 -7.97 -13.12 -5.29
N ILE A 88 -8.28 -12.13 -6.14
CA ILE A 88 -7.29 -11.56 -7.08
C ILE A 88 -6.16 -10.88 -6.30
N ILE A 89 -6.49 -10.09 -5.27
CA ILE A 89 -5.48 -9.48 -4.38
C ILE A 89 -4.61 -10.56 -3.76
N LEU A 90 -5.19 -11.58 -3.16
CA LEU A 90 -4.45 -12.67 -2.50
C LEU A 90 -3.53 -13.39 -3.49
N ALA A 91 -4.03 -13.76 -4.67
CA ALA A 91 -3.21 -14.39 -5.71
C ALA A 91 -2.05 -13.50 -6.16
N ALA A 92 -2.30 -12.19 -6.32
CA ALA A 92 -1.28 -11.21 -6.68
C ALA A 92 -0.20 -11.07 -5.60
N LEU A 93 -0.58 -11.05 -4.31
CA LEU A 93 0.34 -11.01 -3.18
C LEU A 93 1.19 -12.28 -3.08
N ILE A 94 0.59 -13.47 -3.26
CA ILE A 94 1.32 -14.75 -3.29
C ILE A 94 2.37 -14.73 -4.41
N ILE A 95 1.98 -14.37 -5.63
CA ILE A 95 2.91 -14.29 -6.78
C ILE A 95 4.02 -13.28 -6.48
N ARG A 96 3.67 -12.12 -5.92
CA ARG A 96 4.63 -11.07 -5.54
C ARG A 96 5.63 -11.57 -4.51
N GLY A 97 5.19 -12.23 -3.43
CA GLY A 97 6.05 -12.81 -2.39
C GLY A 97 7.03 -13.83 -2.97
N VAL A 98 6.56 -14.71 -3.88
CA VAL A 98 7.40 -15.68 -4.58
C VAL A 98 8.46 -15.00 -5.45
N CYS A 99 8.17 -13.81 -6.05
CA CYS A 99 9.14 -13.08 -6.89
C CYS A 99 10.44 -12.76 -6.15
N PHE A 100 10.37 -12.35 -4.88
CA PHE A 100 11.55 -11.96 -4.09
C PHE A 100 12.54 -13.10 -3.94
N GLU A 101 12.04 -14.33 -3.78
CA GLU A 101 12.87 -15.52 -3.59
C GLU A 101 13.35 -16.13 -4.92
N PHE A 102 12.47 -16.18 -5.93
CA PHE A 102 12.74 -16.97 -7.14
C PHE A 102 13.44 -16.19 -8.27
N ARG A 103 13.34 -14.86 -8.28
CA ARG A 103 13.95 -14.03 -9.33
C ARG A 103 15.45 -14.30 -9.53
N SER A 104 16.18 -14.54 -8.45
CA SER A 104 17.64 -14.72 -8.45
C SER A 104 18.09 -16.18 -8.55
N LYS A 105 17.17 -17.16 -8.60
CA LYS A 105 17.53 -18.59 -8.58
C LYS A 105 18.11 -19.10 -9.90
N VAL A 106 17.83 -18.42 -11.00
CA VAL A 106 18.30 -18.85 -12.33
C VAL A 106 19.00 -17.69 -13.04
N GLU A 107 20.19 -17.93 -13.56
CA GLU A 107 20.99 -16.96 -14.32
C GLU A 107 20.50 -16.86 -15.78
N SER A 108 19.25 -16.41 -15.96
CA SER A 108 18.64 -16.22 -17.26
C SER A 108 17.98 -14.83 -17.34
N PRO A 109 18.30 -14.01 -18.34
CA PRO A 109 17.64 -12.71 -18.53
C PRO A 109 16.12 -12.85 -18.73
N ARG A 110 15.67 -13.91 -19.44
CA ARG A 110 14.23 -14.18 -19.64
C ARG A 110 13.53 -14.54 -18.33
N TRP A 111 14.18 -15.35 -17.49
CA TRP A 111 13.68 -15.71 -16.16
C TRP A 111 13.48 -14.47 -15.29
N ARG A 112 14.50 -13.62 -15.17
CA ARG A 112 14.46 -12.39 -14.39
C ARG A 112 13.38 -11.43 -14.92
N ALA A 113 13.29 -11.25 -16.24
CA ALA A 113 12.27 -10.40 -16.85
C ALA A 113 10.83 -10.88 -16.59
N ASN A 114 10.60 -12.20 -16.56
CA ASN A 114 9.27 -12.75 -16.23
C ASN A 114 8.91 -12.49 -14.75
N TRP A 115 9.86 -12.66 -13.84
CA TRP A 115 9.63 -12.33 -12.43
C TRP A 115 9.47 -10.82 -12.19
N ASP A 116 10.17 -9.98 -12.95
CA ASP A 116 9.96 -8.52 -12.90
C ASP A 116 8.54 -8.14 -13.33
N ARG A 117 8.01 -8.79 -14.39
CA ARG A 117 6.61 -8.60 -14.83
C ARG A 117 5.62 -9.13 -13.79
N ALA A 118 5.90 -10.27 -13.18
CA ALA A 118 5.07 -10.84 -12.13
C ALA A 118 5.04 -9.94 -10.89
N LEU A 119 6.18 -9.37 -10.48
CA LEU A 119 6.28 -8.40 -9.40
C LEU A 119 5.51 -7.11 -9.72
N PHE A 120 5.60 -6.63 -10.96
CA PHE A 120 4.84 -5.47 -11.43
C PHE A 120 3.33 -5.72 -11.34
N LEU A 121 2.83 -6.81 -11.92
CA LEU A 121 1.40 -7.15 -11.89
C LEU A 121 0.92 -7.45 -10.47
N GLY A 122 1.74 -8.17 -9.67
CA GLY A 122 1.49 -8.45 -8.26
C GLY A 122 1.45 -7.22 -7.38
N SER A 123 1.95 -6.08 -7.87
CA SER A 123 1.90 -4.79 -7.18
C SER A 123 0.78 -3.89 -7.70
N VAL A 124 0.54 -3.85 -9.02
CA VAL A 124 -0.53 -3.03 -9.63
C VAL A 124 -1.92 -3.51 -9.21
N LEU A 125 -2.15 -4.82 -9.22
CA LEU A 125 -3.48 -5.37 -8.92
C LEU A 125 -3.94 -5.06 -7.49
N PRO A 126 -3.17 -5.33 -6.42
CA PRO A 126 -3.56 -4.94 -5.07
C PRO A 126 -3.67 -3.41 -4.92
N ALA A 127 -2.73 -2.64 -5.47
CA ALA A 127 -2.75 -1.19 -5.40
C ALA A 127 -4.04 -0.58 -5.98
N LEU A 128 -4.57 -1.16 -7.08
CA LEU A 128 -5.82 -0.75 -7.68
C LEU A 128 -7.04 -1.26 -6.89
N LEU A 129 -7.06 -2.57 -6.59
CA LEU A 129 -8.25 -3.23 -6.05
C LEU A 129 -8.55 -2.84 -4.60
N TRP A 130 -7.55 -2.48 -3.79
CA TRP A 130 -7.81 -1.93 -2.46
C TRP A 130 -8.56 -0.62 -2.53
N GLY A 131 -8.21 0.27 -3.45
CA GLY A 131 -8.95 1.52 -3.64
C GLY A 131 -10.38 1.30 -4.12
N VAL A 132 -10.58 0.36 -5.06
CA VAL A 132 -11.92 -0.07 -5.49
C VAL A 132 -12.73 -0.59 -4.31
N ALA A 133 -12.13 -1.44 -3.46
CA ALA A 133 -12.80 -2.02 -2.31
C ALA A 133 -13.22 -0.96 -1.28
N PHE A 134 -12.29 -0.12 -0.84
CA PHE A 134 -12.58 0.91 0.17
C PHE A 134 -13.55 1.98 -0.33
N ALA A 135 -13.46 2.40 -1.59
CA ALA A 135 -14.43 3.30 -2.18
C ALA A 135 -15.85 2.70 -2.16
N ASN A 136 -15.99 1.43 -2.54
CA ASN A 136 -17.29 0.76 -2.50
C ASN A 136 -17.82 0.57 -1.06
N ILE A 137 -16.97 0.29 -0.08
CA ILE A 137 -17.40 0.22 1.32
C ILE A 137 -17.96 1.57 1.77
N VAL A 138 -17.28 2.68 1.46
CA VAL A 138 -17.75 4.03 1.84
C VAL A 138 -19.04 4.41 1.10
N ARG A 139 -19.11 4.14 -0.20
CA ARG A 139 -20.32 4.39 -1.02
C ARG A 139 -21.54 3.60 -0.53
N GLY A 140 -21.32 2.46 0.10
CA GLY A 140 -22.34 1.46 0.38
C GLY A 140 -22.58 0.52 -0.81
N VAL A 141 -22.88 -0.72 -0.47
CA VAL A 141 -23.07 -1.82 -1.42
C VAL A 141 -24.44 -2.49 -1.23
N PRO A 142 -24.99 -3.18 -2.23
CA PRO A 142 -26.30 -3.81 -2.10
C PRO A 142 -26.24 -4.98 -1.09
N ILE A 143 -26.77 -4.73 0.12
CA ILE A 143 -26.92 -5.70 1.20
C ILE A 143 -28.41 -5.87 1.46
N ASN A 144 -28.88 -7.12 1.58
CA ASN A 144 -30.27 -7.46 1.88
C ASN A 144 -30.54 -7.52 3.40
N ALA A 145 -31.78 -7.85 3.78
CA ALA A 145 -32.21 -7.97 5.17
C ALA A 145 -31.48 -9.06 5.97
N ALA A 146 -30.89 -10.06 5.31
CA ALA A 146 -30.06 -11.09 5.94
C ALA A 146 -28.56 -10.70 6.02
N HIS A 147 -28.23 -9.43 5.77
CA HIS A 147 -26.88 -8.90 5.70
C HIS A 147 -25.97 -9.59 4.64
N VAL A 148 -26.59 -10.15 3.59
CA VAL A 148 -25.86 -10.78 2.48
C VAL A 148 -25.71 -9.78 1.35
N TYR A 149 -24.50 -9.68 0.79
CA TYR A 149 -24.22 -8.91 -0.43
C TYR A 149 -24.94 -9.54 -1.63
N THR A 150 -25.71 -8.75 -2.38
CA THR A 150 -26.52 -9.20 -3.52
C THR A 150 -26.03 -8.72 -4.88
N GLY A 151 -24.90 -8.00 -4.90
CA GLY A 151 -24.24 -7.56 -6.13
C GLY A 151 -23.29 -8.61 -6.73
N ASN A 152 -22.52 -8.18 -7.71
CA ASN A 152 -21.47 -8.97 -8.35
C ASN A 152 -20.20 -8.13 -8.54
N LEU A 153 -19.15 -8.69 -9.19
CA LEU A 153 -17.91 -7.98 -9.44
C LEU A 153 -18.14 -6.67 -10.23
N LEU A 154 -19.01 -6.67 -11.22
CA LEU A 154 -19.26 -5.48 -12.04
C LEU A 154 -19.93 -4.36 -11.23
N THR A 155 -20.71 -4.69 -10.21
CA THR A 155 -21.29 -3.71 -9.29
C THR A 155 -20.19 -2.93 -8.55
N LEU A 156 -19.06 -3.55 -8.27
CA LEU A 156 -17.90 -2.93 -7.60
C LEU A 156 -17.06 -2.07 -8.56
N LEU A 157 -17.12 -2.34 -9.87
CA LEU A 157 -16.39 -1.60 -10.91
C LEU A 157 -17.16 -0.37 -11.40
N ASN A 158 -17.88 0.30 -10.50
CA ASN A 158 -18.52 1.57 -10.79
C ASN A 158 -17.49 2.72 -10.83
N TRP A 159 -17.92 3.88 -11.37
CA TRP A 159 -17.03 5.03 -11.56
C TRP A 159 -16.33 5.52 -10.28
N TYR A 160 -17.04 5.51 -9.13
CA TYR A 160 -16.47 5.94 -7.86
C TYR A 160 -15.49 4.89 -7.30
N GLY A 161 -15.81 3.61 -7.44
CA GLY A 161 -14.90 2.51 -7.13
C GLY A 161 -13.62 2.59 -7.97
N LEU A 162 -13.76 2.78 -9.27
CA LEU A 162 -12.62 2.93 -10.19
C LEU A 162 -11.79 4.18 -9.88
N LEU A 163 -12.43 5.30 -9.54
CA LEU A 163 -11.73 6.50 -9.10
C LEU A 163 -10.90 6.23 -7.84
N GLY A 164 -11.47 5.54 -6.83
CA GLY A 164 -10.74 5.12 -5.63
C GLY A 164 -9.53 4.23 -5.97
N GLY A 165 -9.72 3.28 -6.90
CA GLY A 165 -8.63 2.43 -7.39
C GLY A 165 -7.51 3.21 -8.06
N LEU A 166 -7.83 4.17 -8.92
CA LEU A 166 -6.83 5.04 -9.58
C LEU A 166 -6.10 5.92 -8.57
N VAL A 167 -6.79 6.39 -7.54
CA VAL A 167 -6.19 7.19 -6.46
C VAL A 167 -5.18 6.37 -5.67
N THR A 168 -5.54 5.18 -5.21
CA THR A 168 -4.59 4.34 -4.46
C THR A 168 -3.42 3.89 -5.32
N LEU A 169 -3.65 3.53 -6.59
CA LEU A 169 -2.59 3.22 -7.53
C LEU A 169 -1.61 4.38 -7.70
N ALA A 170 -2.12 5.61 -7.90
CA ALA A 170 -1.29 6.80 -8.06
C ALA A 170 -0.56 7.18 -6.76
N LEU A 171 -1.23 7.12 -5.60
CA LEU A 171 -0.64 7.44 -4.30
C LEU A 171 0.44 6.44 -3.91
N PHE A 172 0.21 5.13 -4.10
CA PHE A 172 1.23 4.11 -3.79
C PHE A 172 2.41 4.20 -4.76
N THR A 173 2.17 4.49 -6.04
CA THR A 173 3.25 4.74 -6.99
C THR A 173 4.08 5.97 -6.60
N LEU A 174 3.44 7.07 -6.19
CA LEU A 174 4.12 8.26 -5.67
C LEU A 174 4.93 7.94 -4.41
N HIS A 175 4.31 7.23 -3.46
CA HIS A 175 4.94 6.85 -2.20
C HIS A 175 6.16 5.95 -2.40
N GLY A 176 6.08 4.96 -3.30
CA GLY A 176 7.20 4.10 -3.69
C GLY A 176 8.29 4.83 -4.46
N ALA A 177 7.95 5.82 -5.32
CA ALA A 177 8.94 6.65 -5.98
C ALA A 177 9.76 7.47 -4.97
N ILE A 178 9.07 8.07 -3.98
CA ILE A 178 9.72 8.83 -2.90
C ILE A 178 10.56 7.89 -2.02
N PHE A 179 10.04 6.71 -1.69
CA PHE A 179 10.77 5.71 -0.92
C PHE A 179 12.04 5.24 -1.65
N THR A 180 11.93 4.94 -2.94
CA THR A 180 13.10 4.59 -3.77
C THR A 180 14.14 5.70 -3.77
N ALA A 181 13.72 6.98 -3.92
CA ALA A 181 14.63 8.12 -3.85
C ALA A 181 15.30 8.26 -2.47
N LEU A 182 14.54 7.99 -1.39
CA LEU A 182 15.03 8.04 -0.01
C LEU A 182 16.02 6.93 0.29
N ARG A 183 15.82 5.73 -0.28
CA ARG A 183 16.58 4.51 0.06
C ARG A 183 17.77 4.23 -0.85
N THR A 184 17.89 4.95 -1.96
CA THR A 184 18.97 4.76 -2.93
C THR A 184 19.87 6.00 -3.04
N THR A 185 20.98 5.88 -3.77
CA THR A 185 21.92 6.97 -4.07
C THR A 185 22.15 7.09 -5.57
N GLY A 186 22.86 8.12 -6.00
CA GLY A 186 23.28 8.30 -7.38
C GLY A 186 22.13 8.61 -8.35
N GLU A 187 22.28 8.11 -9.60
CA GLU A 187 21.31 8.40 -10.67
C GLU A 187 19.94 7.78 -10.44
N LEU A 188 19.87 6.58 -9.84
CA LEU A 188 18.62 5.91 -9.53
C LEU A 188 17.76 6.77 -8.58
N SER A 189 18.36 7.31 -7.52
CA SER A 189 17.69 8.22 -6.59
C SER A 189 17.16 9.46 -7.28
N GLN A 190 17.97 10.08 -8.18
CA GLN A 190 17.54 11.26 -8.92
C GLN A 190 16.39 10.97 -9.89
N ARG A 191 16.44 9.82 -10.60
CA ARG A 191 15.33 9.39 -11.47
C ARG A 191 14.06 9.13 -10.68
N ALA A 192 14.16 8.43 -9.55
CA ALA A 192 13.04 8.16 -8.67
C ALA A 192 12.39 9.47 -8.18
N ARG A 193 13.17 10.47 -7.76
CA ARG A 193 12.68 11.78 -7.38
C ARG A 193 11.96 12.51 -8.54
N ARG A 194 12.55 12.52 -9.75
CA ARG A 194 11.90 13.11 -10.92
C ARG A 194 10.59 12.42 -11.28
N THR A 195 10.56 11.10 -11.12
CA THR A 195 9.35 10.28 -11.33
C THR A 195 8.30 10.58 -10.27
N ALA A 196 8.69 10.74 -8.99
CA ALA A 196 7.77 11.16 -7.93
C ALA A 196 7.07 12.49 -8.29
N VAL A 197 7.81 13.50 -8.75
CA VAL A 197 7.24 14.79 -9.17
C VAL A 197 6.27 14.61 -10.35
N ARG A 198 6.59 13.75 -11.34
CA ARG A 198 5.70 13.48 -12.48
C ARG A 198 4.43 12.76 -12.06
N VAL A 199 4.55 11.74 -11.19
CA VAL A 199 3.41 10.99 -10.67
C VAL A 199 2.51 11.89 -9.82
N ALA A 200 3.08 12.81 -9.06
CA ALA A 200 2.32 13.78 -8.28
C ALA A 200 1.38 14.65 -9.14
N LEU A 201 1.72 14.93 -10.40
CA LEU A 201 0.84 15.65 -11.34
C LEU A 201 -0.48 14.92 -11.60
N ALA A 202 -0.50 13.58 -11.46
CA ALA A 202 -1.71 12.78 -11.56
C ALA A 202 -2.29 12.48 -10.16
N ALA A 203 -1.46 12.14 -9.18
CA ALA A 203 -1.89 11.73 -7.85
C ALA A 203 -2.61 12.87 -7.10
N VAL A 204 -2.11 14.11 -7.19
CA VAL A 204 -2.72 15.26 -6.49
C VAL A 204 -4.15 15.54 -7.01
N PRO A 205 -4.40 15.75 -8.30
CA PRO A 205 -5.77 16.00 -8.77
C PRO A 205 -6.71 14.81 -8.59
N LEU A 206 -6.23 13.57 -8.79
CA LEU A 206 -7.04 12.37 -8.54
C LEU A 206 -7.48 12.28 -7.07
N ALA A 207 -6.53 12.47 -6.13
CA ALA A 207 -6.85 12.48 -4.71
C ALA A 207 -7.78 13.63 -4.32
N ALA A 208 -7.57 14.83 -4.88
CA ALA A 208 -8.44 15.98 -4.63
C ALA A 208 -9.87 15.73 -5.11
N VAL A 209 -10.05 15.18 -6.33
CA VAL A 209 -11.36 14.83 -6.87
C VAL A 209 -12.03 13.75 -6.02
N PHE A 210 -11.30 12.69 -5.66
CA PHE A 210 -11.84 11.61 -4.84
C PHE A 210 -12.29 12.10 -3.46
N LEU A 211 -11.44 12.89 -2.77
CA LEU A 211 -11.80 13.45 -1.46
C LEU A 211 -12.98 14.41 -1.57
N ALA A 212 -13.02 15.28 -2.59
CA ALA A 212 -14.13 16.21 -2.81
C ALA A 212 -15.45 15.48 -3.05
N VAL A 213 -15.45 14.47 -3.93
CA VAL A 213 -16.63 13.64 -4.20
C VAL A 213 -17.04 12.86 -2.95
N THR A 214 -16.09 12.29 -2.21
CA THR A 214 -16.35 11.56 -0.96
C THR A 214 -17.01 12.46 0.08
N GLN A 215 -16.46 13.67 0.29
CA GLN A 215 -17.01 14.63 1.26
C GLN A 215 -18.37 15.16 0.82
N TYR A 216 -18.56 15.45 -0.47
CA TYR A 216 -19.86 15.90 -0.97
C TYR A 216 -20.97 14.85 -0.79
N SER A 217 -20.66 13.57 -1.05
CA SER A 217 -21.65 12.49 -1.06
C SER A 217 -21.84 11.79 0.29
N HIS A 218 -20.78 11.71 1.11
CA HIS A 218 -20.73 10.91 2.33
C HIS A 218 -20.06 11.63 3.51
N GLY A 219 -19.65 12.89 3.30
CA GLY A 219 -18.85 13.65 4.27
C GLY A 219 -19.61 14.05 5.52
N ARG A 220 -18.83 14.38 6.55
CA ARG A 220 -19.26 14.93 7.82
C ARG A 220 -18.38 16.13 8.19
N PRO A 221 -18.88 17.12 8.92
CA PRO A 221 -18.04 18.29 9.28
C PRO A 221 -16.72 17.93 9.96
N ALA A 222 -16.69 16.86 10.77
CA ALA A 222 -15.46 16.39 11.41
C ALA A 222 -14.46 15.81 10.42
N THR A 223 -14.92 15.16 9.35
CA THR A 223 -14.05 14.55 8.32
C THR A 223 -13.60 15.54 7.25
N ASP A 224 -14.23 16.72 7.15
CA ASP A 224 -13.74 17.82 6.30
C ASP A 224 -12.34 18.25 6.73
N VAL A 225 -12.07 18.26 8.04
CA VAL A 225 -10.77 18.63 8.60
C VAL A 225 -9.70 17.59 8.21
N THR A 226 -10.01 16.29 8.33
CA THR A 226 -9.04 15.22 7.97
C THR A 226 -8.82 15.16 6.46
N ALA A 227 -9.85 15.39 5.63
CA ALA A 227 -9.73 15.45 4.18
C ALA A 227 -8.87 16.66 3.74
N ALA A 228 -9.12 17.84 4.31
CA ALA A 228 -8.32 19.03 4.03
C ALA A 228 -6.86 18.83 4.47
N ALA A 229 -6.64 18.26 5.66
CA ALA A 229 -5.31 17.95 6.15
C ALA A 229 -4.58 16.93 5.25
N ALA A 230 -5.28 15.90 4.71
CA ALA A 230 -4.72 14.95 3.76
C ALA A 230 -4.27 15.65 2.47
N ALA A 231 -5.08 16.56 1.93
CA ALA A 231 -4.74 17.34 0.75
C ALA A 231 -3.51 18.25 0.99
N VAL A 232 -3.47 18.94 2.12
CA VAL A 232 -2.32 19.79 2.53
C VAL A 232 -1.06 18.93 2.69
N ALA A 233 -1.16 17.76 3.33
CA ALA A 233 -0.03 16.84 3.49
C ALA A 233 0.50 16.35 2.14
N LEU A 234 -0.37 16.03 1.17
CA LEU A 234 0.01 15.60 -0.16
C LEU A 234 0.70 16.70 -0.96
N ILE A 235 0.19 17.93 -0.90
CA ILE A 235 0.82 19.11 -1.51
C ILE A 235 2.18 19.36 -0.85
N GLY A 236 2.26 19.31 0.48
CA GLY A 236 3.51 19.47 1.22
C GLY A 236 4.55 18.40 0.86
N ALA A 237 4.12 17.14 0.73
CA ALA A 237 4.96 16.03 0.26
C ALA A 237 5.51 16.28 -1.15
N THR A 238 4.65 16.75 -2.05
CA THR A 238 5.04 17.09 -3.43
C THR A 238 6.07 18.21 -3.46
N VAL A 239 5.85 19.28 -2.70
CA VAL A 239 6.79 20.39 -2.57
C VAL A 239 8.12 19.93 -1.96
N ALA A 240 8.09 19.06 -0.95
CA ALA A 240 9.29 18.48 -0.36
C ALA A 240 10.08 17.63 -1.38
N ALA A 241 9.38 16.83 -2.20
CA ALA A 241 9.99 16.04 -3.28
C ALA A 241 10.65 16.94 -4.34
N ILE A 242 9.99 18.03 -4.76
CA ILE A 242 10.56 19.02 -5.69
C ILE A 242 11.84 19.63 -5.11
N ARG A 243 11.86 19.92 -3.81
CA ARG A 243 13.01 20.51 -3.10
C ARG A 243 14.12 19.52 -2.75
N GLY A 244 13.97 18.23 -3.12
CA GLY A 244 14.95 17.17 -2.79
C GLY A 244 15.02 16.83 -1.31
N ARG A 245 13.91 16.99 -0.57
CA ARG A 245 13.80 16.65 0.84
C ARG A 245 13.02 15.34 0.98
N GLU A 246 13.65 14.22 0.55
CA GLU A 246 13.00 12.92 0.41
C GLU A 246 12.36 12.42 1.73
N GLY A 247 13.01 12.65 2.88
CA GLY A 247 12.47 12.26 4.20
C GLY A 247 11.15 12.98 4.51
N TRP A 248 11.09 14.30 4.29
CA TRP A 248 9.86 15.07 4.49
C TRP A 248 8.78 14.71 3.46
N ALA A 249 9.19 14.41 2.22
CA ALA A 249 8.27 13.94 1.19
C ALA A 249 7.64 12.59 1.59
N PHE A 250 8.44 11.66 2.12
CA PHE A 250 7.96 10.37 2.60
C PHE A 250 7.00 10.52 3.80
N THR A 251 7.38 11.32 4.79
CA THR A 251 6.50 11.60 5.94
C THR A 251 5.20 12.25 5.49
N GLY A 252 5.24 13.18 4.54
CA GLY A 252 4.05 13.83 4.01
C GLY A 252 3.12 12.87 3.27
N THR A 253 3.64 11.96 2.44
CA THR A 253 2.80 10.95 1.77
C THR A 253 2.27 9.91 2.76
N ALA A 254 3.05 9.48 3.76
CA ALA A 254 2.58 8.62 4.84
C ALA A 254 1.41 9.28 5.62
N LEU A 255 1.57 10.55 5.98
CA LEU A 255 0.51 11.32 6.66
C LEU A 255 -0.74 11.47 5.76
N THR A 256 -0.56 11.66 4.46
CA THR A 256 -1.67 11.69 3.49
C THR A 256 -2.47 10.39 3.54
N LEU A 257 -1.81 9.24 3.50
CA LEU A 257 -2.47 7.93 3.55
C LEU A 257 -3.21 7.73 4.87
N VAL A 258 -2.59 8.05 6.00
CA VAL A 258 -3.24 7.96 7.33
C VAL A 258 -4.50 8.84 7.40
N LEU A 259 -4.39 10.10 6.97
CA LEU A 259 -5.51 11.05 7.00
C LEU A 259 -6.62 10.69 6.01
N ALA A 260 -6.28 10.13 4.84
CA ALA A 260 -7.25 9.61 3.89
C ALA A 260 -8.03 8.43 4.49
N VAL A 261 -7.36 7.46 5.12
CA VAL A 261 -8.03 6.35 5.82
C VAL A 261 -8.88 6.86 6.97
N ALA A 262 -8.37 7.80 7.77
CA ALA A 262 -9.14 8.43 8.85
C ALA A 262 -10.40 9.13 8.32
N THR A 263 -10.33 9.78 7.16
CA THR A 263 -11.48 10.40 6.49
C THR A 263 -12.50 9.34 6.07
N LEU A 264 -12.07 8.25 5.44
CA LEU A 264 -12.97 7.17 4.98
C LEU A 264 -13.67 6.48 6.16
N PHE A 265 -12.93 6.11 7.20
CA PHE A 265 -13.51 5.50 8.41
C PHE A 265 -14.38 6.46 9.21
N GLY A 266 -14.02 7.75 9.27
CA GLY A 266 -14.84 8.78 9.88
C GLY A 266 -16.18 8.97 9.16
N ASN A 267 -16.18 8.90 7.82
CA ASN A 267 -17.41 8.96 7.02
C ASN A 267 -18.27 7.69 7.18
N LEU A 268 -17.65 6.53 7.38
CA LEU A 268 -18.37 5.28 7.65
C LEU A 268 -19.12 5.30 8.97
N TRP A 269 -18.54 5.89 10.02
CA TRP A 269 -19.14 5.89 11.35
C TRP A 269 -20.61 6.35 11.34
N PRO A 270 -21.57 5.69 12.04
CA PRO A 270 -21.42 4.51 12.89
C PRO A 270 -21.51 3.18 12.13
N ASN A 271 -21.60 3.20 10.80
CA ASN A 271 -21.60 2.00 9.99
C ASN A 271 -20.18 1.42 9.86
N VAL A 272 -20.10 0.13 9.64
CA VAL A 272 -18.89 -0.57 9.18
C VAL A 272 -19.05 -0.98 7.71
N MET A 273 -20.29 -1.21 7.27
CA MET A 273 -20.60 -1.53 5.88
C MET A 273 -22.02 -1.06 5.55
N PRO A 274 -22.18 0.16 4.99
CA PRO A 274 -23.48 0.72 4.62
C PRO A 274 -24.16 -0.10 3.51
N SER A 275 -25.48 -0.26 3.62
CA SER A 275 -26.30 -0.84 2.53
C SER A 275 -26.82 0.24 1.60
N SER A 276 -26.64 0.03 0.28
CA SER A 276 -27.22 0.90 -0.75
C SER A 276 -28.67 0.59 -1.04
N THR A 277 -29.22 -0.53 -0.55
CA THR A 277 -30.65 -0.93 -0.76
C THR A 277 -31.58 -0.38 0.30
N SER A 278 -31.16 -0.43 1.58
CA SER A 278 -31.91 0.15 2.71
C SER A 278 -30.97 0.45 3.86
N ALA A 279 -31.10 1.60 4.49
CA ALA A 279 -30.33 1.96 5.68
C ALA A 279 -30.50 0.95 6.84
N ALA A 280 -31.67 0.31 6.94
CA ALA A 280 -31.96 -0.72 7.94
C ALA A 280 -31.13 -2.00 7.77
N PHE A 281 -30.57 -2.25 6.60
CA PHE A 281 -29.75 -3.43 6.29
C PHE A 281 -28.25 -3.14 6.45
N SER A 282 -27.89 -1.94 6.84
CA SER A 282 -26.49 -1.57 7.07
C SER A 282 -25.93 -2.27 8.28
N LEU A 283 -24.68 -2.73 8.13
CA LEU A 283 -23.88 -3.21 9.25
C LEU A 283 -23.26 -2.00 9.97
N THR A 284 -23.52 -1.94 11.26
CA THR A 284 -23.04 -0.88 12.16
C THR A 284 -22.05 -1.41 13.17
N VAL A 285 -21.30 -0.54 13.81
CA VAL A 285 -20.43 -0.90 14.94
C VAL A 285 -21.20 -1.64 16.04
N ALA A 286 -22.49 -1.32 16.23
CA ALA A 286 -23.31 -1.93 17.28
C ALA A 286 -23.81 -3.33 16.90
N ASN A 287 -24.34 -3.52 15.66
CA ASN A 287 -24.96 -4.80 15.26
C ASN A 287 -23.98 -5.82 14.67
N ALA A 288 -22.78 -5.39 14.25
CA ALA A 288 -21.75 -6.25 13.67
C ALA A 288 -20.68 -6.69 14.66
N SER A 289 -20.62 -6.10 15.89
CA SER A 289 -19.58 -6.40 16.85
C SER A 289 -19.75 -7.78 17.50
N ALA A 290 -18.60 -8.37 17.86
CA ALA A 290 -18.55 -9.57 18.69
C ALA A 290 -19.06 -9.32 20.11
N ALA A 291 -19.28 -10.40 20.86
CA ALA A 291 -19.67 -10.33 22.26
C ALA A 291 -18.64 -9.55 23.09
N HIS A 292 -19.10 -8.86 24.14
CA HIS A 292 -18.26 -8.03 25.00
C HIS A 292 -17.04 -8.79 25.57
N TYR A 293 -17.23 -10.05 25.97
CA TYR A 293 -16.13 -10.90 26.46
C TYR A 293 -15.01 -11.06 25.42
N THR A 294 -15.36 -11.34 24.16
CA THR A 294 -14.40 -11.47 23.07
C THR A 294 -13.57 -10.18 22.89
N LEU A 295 -14.27 -9.03 22.88
CA LEU A 295 -13.59 -7.74 22.74
C LEU A 295 -12.64 -7.44 23.91
N VAL A 296 -13.00 -7.84 25.14
CA VAL A 296 -12.12 -7.70 26.32
C VAL A 296 -10.88 -8.57 26.17
N VAL A 297 -11.03 -9.84 25.86
CA VAL A 297 -9.88 -10.76 25.67
C VAL A 297 -8.95 -10.23 24.59
N MET A 298 -9.49 -9.86 23.43
CA MET A 298 -8.71 -9.26 22.34
C MET A 298 -7.96 -8.01 22.78
N SER A 299 -8.59 -7.16 23.60
CA SER A 299 -7.96 -5.91 24.07
C SER A 299 -6.75 -6.19 24.96
N TRP A 300 -6.82 -7.18 25.84
CA TRP A 300 -5.65 -7.60 26.62
C TRP A 300 -4.53 -8.16 25.77
N VAL A 301 -4.85 -9.00 24.78
CA VAL A 301 -3.86 -9.54 23.83
C VAL A 301 -3.22 -8.39 23.05
N ALA A 302 -4.02 -7.48 22.51
CA ALA A 302 -3.50 -6.34 21.75
C ALA A 302 -2.62 -5.43 22.61
N LEU A 303 -3.01 -5.17 23.87
CA LEU A 303 -2.23 -4.34 24.80
C LEU A 303 -0.83 -4.90 25.07
N VAL A 304 -0.70 -6.22 25.16
CA VAL A 304 0.58 -6.89 25.43
C VAL A 304 1.43 -7.01 24.18
N PHE A 305 0.86 -7.51 23.07
CA PHE A 305 1.63 -7.86 21.88
C PHE A 305 1.90 -6.68 20.93
N THR A 306 0.99 -5.71 20.83
CA THR A 306 1.18 -4.57 19.91
C THR A 306 2.46 -3.79 20.20
N PRO A 307 2.81 -3.41 21.43
CA PRO A 307 4.07 -2.72 21.73
C PRO A 307 5.31 -3.55 21.32
N VAL A 308 5.27 -4.87 21.53
CA VAL A 308 6.37 -5.79 21.18
C VAL A 308 6.57 -5.83 19.67
N VAL A 309 5.47 -5.98 18.91
CA VAL A 309 5.52 -6.00 17.44
C VAL A 309 5.99 -4.67 16.87
N LEU A 310 5.48 -3.54 17.39
CA LEU A 310 5.91 -2.21 16.94
C LEU A 310 7.39 -1.94 17.25
N ALA A 311 7.86 -2.37 18.42
CA ALA A 311 9.27 -2.25 18.79
C ALA A 311 10.17 -3.09 17.86
N TYR A 312 9.78 -4.34 17.58
CA TYR A 312 10.48 -5.21 16.64
C TYR A 312 10.52 -4.63 15.22
N GLN A 313 9.38 -4.19 14.71
CA GLN A 313 9.29 -3.60 13.38
C GLN A 313 10.10 -2.30 13.28
N GLY A 314 10.00 -1.42 14.28
CA GLY A 314 10.81 -0.21 14.37
C GLY A 314 12.30 -0.51 14.39
N TRP A 315 12.72 -1.55 15.12
CA TRP A 315 14.10 -2.04 15.14
C TRP A 315 14.55 -2.55 13.76
N THR A 316 13.71 -3.30 13.06
CA THR A 316 14.01 -3.78 11.69
C THR A 316 14.25 -2.58 10.75
N TYR A 317 13.37 -1.59 10.77
CA TYR A 317 13.55 -0.38 9.95
C TYR A 317 14.82 0.40 10.34
N TRP A 318 15.17 0.44 11.63
CA TRP A 318 16.39 1.09 12.09
C TRP A 318 17.64 0.35 11.63
N VAL A 319 17.67 -0.97 11.67
CA VAL A 319 18.80 -1.80 11.21
C VAL A 319 19.04 -1.59 9.71
N PHE A 320 17.99 -1.64 8.92
CA PHE A 320 18.08 -1.53 7.45
C PHE A 320 17.96 -0.10 6.92
N ARG A 321 18.15 0.94 7.74
CA ARG A 321 17.94 2.34 7.33
C ARG A 321 18.97 2.91 6.34
N LYS A 322 20.10 2.23 6.12
CA LYS A 322 21.16 2.74 5.24
C LYS A 322 20.69 2.80 3.78
N ARG A 323 21.13 3.85 3.08
CA ARG A 323 20.88 3.97 1.63
C ARG A 323 21.70 2.94 0.87
N LEU A 324 21.12 2.39 -0.17
CA LEU A 324 21.78 1.46 -1.07
C LEU A 324 22.42 2.23 -2.23
N SER A 325 23.70 2.02 -2.45
CA SER A 325 24.39 2.40 -3.69
C SER A 325 24.13 1.32 -4.73
N GLY A 326 23.85 1.73 -5.97
CA GLY A 326 23.81 0.79 -7.11
C GLY A 326 25.13 0.02 -7.25
N PRO A 327 25.16 -1.06 -8.05
CA PRO A 327 26.40 -1.75 -8.34
C PRO A 327 27.44 -0.72 -8.81
N ALA A 328 28.67 -0.84 -8.33
CA ALA A 328 29.77 -0.06 -8.88
C ALA A 328 29.81 -0.27 -10.40
N PRO A 329 30.09 0.76 -11.22
CA PRO A 329 30.34 0.55 -12.63
C PRO A 329 31.32 -0.61 -12.77
N GLU A 330 30.99 -1.61 -13.59
CA GLU A 330 31.94 -2.67 -13.91
C GLU A 330 33.22 -1.97 -14.36
N ALA A 331 34.33 -2.23 -13.65
CA ALA A 331 35.64 -1.78 -14.13
C ALA A 331 35.77 -2.27 -15.58
N PRO A 332 36.26 -1.42 -16.50
CA PRO A 332 36.48 -1.88 -17.87
C PRO A 332 37.25 -3.20 -17.80
N VAL A 333 36.70 -4.24 -18.40
CA VAL A 333 37.40 -5.52 -18.53
C VAL A 333 38.73 -5.17 -19.18
N ALA A 334 39.83 -5.31 -18.43
CA ALA A 334 41.16 -5.15 -19.00
C ALA A 334 41.20 -6.07 -20.22
N GLY A 335 41.33 -5.49 -21.38
CA GLY A 335 41.48 -6.28 -22.63
C GLY A 335 42.59 -7.31 -22.41
N PRO A 336 42.53 -8.47 -23.07
CA PRO A 336 43.60 -9.45 -22.95
C PRO A 336 44.91 -8.73 -23.18
N ASP A 337 45.82 -8.82 -22.19
CA ASP A 337 47.16 -8.28 -22.34
C ASP A 337 47.74 -8.72 -23.66
N VAL A 338 47.97 -7.74 -24.54
CA VAL A 338 48.69 -7.99 -25.77
C VAL A 338 50.11 -8.39 -25.33
N VAL A 339 50.34 -9.71 -25.28
CA VAL A 339 51.69 -10.22 -25.02
C VAL A 339 52.53 -9.78 -26.22
N GLU A 340 53.32 -8.74 -26.06
CA GLU A 340 54.34 -8.37 -27.05
C GLU A 340 55.27 -9.57 -27.28
N PRO A 341 55.48 -9.96 -28.54
CA PRO A 341 56.39 -11.04 -28.82
C PRO A 341 57.82 -10.59 -28.40
N VAL A 342 58.41 -11.35 -27.48
CA VAL A 342 59.79 -11.16 -27.05
C VAL A 342 60.65 -11.28 -28.32
N GLY A 343 61.16 -10.15 -28.82
CA GLY A 343 62.04 -10.08 -29.95
C GLY A 343 63.32 -10.85 -29.68
N GLY A 344 63.51 -11.91 -30.47
CA GLY A 344 64.81 -12.58 -30.53
C GLY A 344 65.86 -11.61 -31.05
N ARG A 345 67.00 -11.49 -30.34
CA ARG A 345 68.19 -10.88 -30.84
C ARG A 345 69.08 -11.98 -31.49
N PRO A 346 69.81 -11.62 -32.54
CA PRO A 346 70.64 -12.54 -33.32
C PRO A 346 71.87 -13.03 -32.55
#